data_a4885b64cd5e409a14c2663d41750eab
#
_entry.id   a4885b64cd5e409a14c2663d41750eab
#
_cell.length_a   1.000
_cell.length_b   1.000
_cell.length_c   1.000
_cell.angle_alpha   90.00
_cell.angle_beta   90.00
_cell.angle_gamma   90.00
#
_symmetry.space_group_name_H-M   'P 1'
#
loop_
_entity.id
_entity.type
_entity.pdbx_description
1 polymer ?
#
loop_
_entity_poly.entity_id
_entity_poly.type
_entity_poly.pdbx_seq_one_letter_code
_entity_poly.pdbx_strand_id
1 'polypeptide(L)'
;MCALLVMASCATQKKAVSDSDSKSSNSSEITEEMRMLTFVQKVFNNQLNSKNIVGNVSLTINSDGKEINVPGSLHMRKDEVIRLQAFLPILGSEVGRIEFTPDRVLLIDRIHKEYVEGTYDQLSFLKANGLSFYSLQSMFWNQLLLPGKEHVTDIDLHGYHVDLAATGKKPVSLKEQQGEISYVWDAEPSNGRIDATHVGYANDRYSSRLDWTYGNFTTVGIKPFPTFQELLFTITTADGQGKTLRLTLDMSEVTTSDKWEARTQVSGKFKKVEPEELLKKISQMQ
;
A
#
# COMPACT_ATOMS: atom_id res chain seq x y z
N MET A 1 91.07 -15.07 27.08
CA MET A 1 90.96 -15.10 25.60
C MET A 1 89.46 -15.28 25.25
N CYS A 2 88.78 -14.18 24.90
CA CYS A 2 87.40 -14.16 24.48
C CYS A 2 87.37 -14.14 23.00
N ALA A 3 86.64 -15.10 22.40
CA ALA A 3 86.34 -15.10 20.98
C ALA A 3 84.94 -14.56 20.78
N LEU A 4 84.83 -13.42 20.09
CA LEU A 4 83.56 -12.82 19.63
C LEU A 4 83.17 -13.49 18.32
N LEU A 5 81.96 -14.12 18.30
CA LEU A 5 81.27 -14.58 17.10
C LEU A 5 80.22 -13.51 16.66
N VAL A 6 80.47 -12.91 15.54
CA VAL A 6 79.50 -12.00 14.87
C VAL A 6 78.56 -12.83 14.02
N MET A 7 77.26 -12.84 14.34
CA MET A 7 76.24 -13.45 13.50
C MET A 7 75.64 -12.36 12.63
N ALA A 8 75.81 -12.47 11.30
CA ALA A 8 75.14 -11.64 10.30
C ALA A 8 73.71 -12.13 10.06
N SER A 9 72.77 -11.29 10.44
CA SER A 9 71.31 -11.55 10.16
C SER A 9 70.96 -10.97 8.76
N CYS A 10 70.67 -11.83 7.81
CA CYS A 10 70.03 -11.43 6.54
C CYS A 10 68.54 -11.15 6.76
N ALA A 11 68.17 -9.90 6.71
CA ALA A 11 66.78 -9.49 6.69
C ALA A 11 66.18 -9.65 5.30
N THR A 12 65.36 -10.65 5.11
CA THR A 12 64.54 -10.82 3.88
C THR A 12 63.35 -9.86 3.96
N GLN A 13 63.36 -8.78 3.19
CA GLN A 13 62.20 -7.91 3.01
C GLN A 13 61.10 -8.68 2.23
N LYS A 14 60.06 -9.10 2.90
CA LYS A 14 58.80 -9.47 2.29
C LYS A 14 58.11 -8.19 1.83
N LYS A 15 57.92 -8.04 0.51
CA LYS A 15 56.99 -7.07 -0.05
C LYS A 15 55.59 -7.37 0.49
N ALA A 16 55.04 -6.48 1.29
CA ALA A 16 53.63 -6.49 1.61
C ALA A 16 52.83 -6.13 0.35
N VAL A 17 52.14 -7.10 -0.20
CA VAL A 17 51.09 -6.86 -1.20
C VAL A 17 49.94 -6.22 -0.42
N SER A 18 49.53 -5.03 -0.86
CA SER A 18 48.44 -4.28 -0.27
C SER A 18 47.10 -4.94 -0.65
N ASP A 19 46.58 -5.78 0.24
CA ASP A 19 45.25 -6.36 0.19
C ASP A 19 44.28 -5.55 1.10
N SER A 20 44.37 -4.21 1.03
CA SER A 20 43.57 -3.36 1.92
C SER A 20 42.27 -2.81 1.28
N ASP A 21 42.10 -2.90 -0.06
CA ASP A 21 40.94 -2.28 -0.69
C ASP A 21 39.69 -3.19 -0.78
N SER A 22 39.88 -4.53 -0.78
CA SER A 22 38.74 -5.45 -0.85
C SER A 22 38.04 -5.71 0.49
N LYS A 23 38.73 -5.51 1.63
CA LYS A 23 38.11 -5.66 2.96
C LYS A 23 37.37 -4.41 3.41
N SER A 24 37.74 -3.23 2.94
CA SER A 24 37.04 -1.98 3.29
C SER A 24 35.72 -1.84 2.54
N SER A 25 35.64 -2.25 1.29
CA SER A 25 34.40 -2.24 0.51
C SER A 25 33.38 -3.23 1.08
N ASN A 26 33.75 -4.48 1.35
CA ASN A 26 32.85 -5.47 1.91
C ASN A 26 32.31 -5.08 3.30
N SER A 27 33.10 -4.44 4.16
CA SER A 27 32.61 -4.02 5.47
C SER A 27 31.66 -2.82 5.40
N SER A 28 31.82 -1.92 4.44
CA SER A 28 30.91 -0.79 4.23
C SER A 28 29.60 -1.24 3.60
N GLU A 29 29.63 -2.16 2.64
CA GLU A 29 28.45 -2.76 1.99
C GLU A 29 27.59 -3.53 3.01
N ILE A 30 28.19 -4.40 3.83
CA ILE A 30 27.48 -5.13 4.90
C ILE A 30 26.85 -4.16 5.89
N THR A 31 27.53 -3.06 6.22
CA THR A 31 26.98 -2.05 7.15
C THR A 31 25.78 -1.31 6.52
N GLU A 32 25.82 -1.00 5.24
CA GLU A 32 24.72 -0.34 4.54
C GLU A 32 23.52 -1.26 4.40
N GLU A 33 23.70 -2.50 4.00
CA GLU A 33 22.65 -3.52 3.92
C GLU A 33 21.97 -3.74 5.29
N MET A 34 22.74 -3.82 6.37
CA MET A 34 22.20 -3.90 7.73
C MET A 34 21.35 -2.65 8.10
N ARG A 35 21.77 -1.47 7.69
CA ARG A 35 21.01 -0.23 7.92
C ARG A 35 19.69 -0.22 7.13
N MET A 36 19.71 -0.66 5.86
CA MET A 36 18.51 -0.82 5.04
C MET A 36 17.54 -1.79 5.69
N LEU A 37 18.00 -2.99 6.05
CA LEU A 37 17.16 -4.00 6.70
C LEU A 37 16.59 -3.50 8.04
N THR A 38 17.39 -2.81 8.84
CA THR A 38 16.92 -2.20 10.09
C THR A 38 15.81 -1.18 9.85
N PHE A 39 15.90 -0.41 8.77
CA PHE A 39 14.84 0.54 8.42
C PHE A 39 13.57 -0.17 7.93
N VAL A 40 13.69 -1.18 7.06
CA VAL A 40 12.56 -1.99 6.61
C VAL A 40 11.86 -2.64 7.81
N GLN A 41 12.64 -3.20 8.75
CA GLN A 41 12.11 -3.78 9.99
C GLN A 41 11.36 -2.74 10.83
N LYS A 42 11.86 -1.50 10.90
CA LYS A 42 11.19 -0.40 11.60
C LYS A 42 9.82 -0.11 10.96
N VAL A 43 9.74 -0.06 9.63
CA VAL A 43 8.47 0.13 8.89
C VAL A 43 7.53 -1.05 9.14
N PHE A 44 8.03 -2.26 8.98
CA PHE A 44 7.28 -3.50 9.22
C PHE A 44 6.69 -3.57 10.63
N ASN A 45 7.45 -3.15 11.63
CA ASN A 45 7.02 -3.16 13.03
C ASN A 45 5.86 -2.20 13.33
N ASN A 46 5.50 -1.28 12.41
CA ASN A 46 4.30 -0.44 12.53
C ASN A 46 3.01 -1.15 12.14
N GLN A 47 3.07 -2.39 11.65
CA GLN A 47 1.88 -3.15 11.29
C GLN A 47 0.88 -3.23 12.45
N LEU A 48 -0.38 -2.96 12.09
CA LEU A 48 -1.49 -3.01 13.02
C LEU A 48 -1.90 -4.48 13.27
N ASN A 49 -1.97 -4.86 14.54
CA ASN A 49 -2.35 -6.22 14.94
C ASN A 49 -3.87 -6.41 15.07
N SER A 50 -4.66 -5.33 15.08
CA SER A 50 -6.11 -5.41 15.21
C SER A 50 -6.72 -6.13 14.01
N LYS A 51 -7.57 -7.13 14.29
CA LYS A 51 -8.28 -7.88 13.26
C LYS A 51 -9.39 -7.04 12.60
N ASN A 52 -10.03 -6.17 13.36
CA ASN A 52 -11.15 -5.35 12.90
C ASN A 52 -10.80 -3.88 12.99
N ILE A 53 -11.23 -3.11 12.00
CA ILE A 53 -11.28 -1.65 11.99
C ILE A 53 -12.67 -1.24 11.51
N VAL A 54 -13.34 -0.42 12.29
CA VAL A 54 -14.65 0.16 11.96
C VAL A 54 -14.61 1.64 12.25
N GLY A 55 -15.05 2.46 11.30
CA GLY A 55 -15.11 3.91 11.46
C GLY A 55 -16.24 4.52 10.65
N ASN A 56 -16.79 5.62 11.15
CA ASN A 56 -17.60 6.51 10.32
C ASN A 56 -16.67 7.29 9.39
N VAL A 57 -17.11 7.56 8.17
CA VAL A 57 -16.29 8.16 7.11
C VAL A 57 -17.04 9.33 6.49
N SER A 58 -16.36 10.46 6.31
CA SER A 58 -16.73 11.43 5.30
C SER A 58 -16.07 10.99 3.99
N LEU A 59 -16.86 10.58 3.02
CA LEU A 59 -16.42 10.06 1.74
C LEU A 59 -16.52 11.15 0.68
N THR A 60 -15.38 11.62 0.15
CA THR A 60 -15.34 12.59 -0.95
C THR A 60 -14.84 11.91 -2.21
N ILE A 61 -15.62 12.01 -3.28
CA ILE A 61 -15.27 11.50 -4.62
C ILE A 61 -15.16 12.69 -5.55
N ASN A 62 -14.02 12.84 -6.21
CA ASN A 62 -13.80 13.86 -7.24
C ASN A 62 -13.38 13.18 -8.54
N SER A 63 -14.16 13.40 -9.59
CA SER A 63 -13.90 12.91 -10.94
C SER A 63 -14.27 13.98 -11.95
N ASP A 64 -13.36 14.27 -12.88
CA ASP A 64 -13.59 15.25 -13.98
C ASP A 64 -14.09 16.63 -13.49
N GLY A 65 -13.57 17.07 -12.31
CA GLY A 65 -13.92 18.36 -11.71
C GLY A 65 -15.27 18.39 -10.97
N LYS A 66 -15.97 17.28 -10.89
CA LYS A 66 -17.18 17.11 -10.06
C LYS A 66 -16.80 16.49 -8.72
N GLU A 67 -17.29 17.08 -7.65
CA GLU A 67 -17.06 16.60 -6.30
C GLU A 67 -18.37 16.22 -5.63
N ILE A 68 -18.39 15.04 -5.02
CA ILE A 68 -19.49 14.52 -4.23
C ILE A 68 -18.96 14.18 -2.85
N ASN A 69 -19.58 14.73 -1.81
CA ASN A 69 -19.29 14.39 -0.43
C ASN A 69 -20.52 13.75 0.21
N VAL A 70 -20.34 12.57 0.81
CA VAL A 70 -21.42 11.83 1.47
C VAL A 70 -20.91 11.19 2.76
N PRO A 71 -21.77 11.09 3.80
CA PRO A 71 -21.44 10.28 4.95
C PRO A 71 -21.37 8.81 4.58
N GLY A 72 -20.48 8.09 5.23
CA GLY A 72 -20.27 6.66 4.99
C GLY A 72 -19.80 5.92 6.22
N SER A 73 -19.50 4.66 6.05
CA SER A 73 -18.80 3.84 7.04
C SER A 73 -17.80 2.91 6.37
N LEU A 74 -16.68 2.69 7.02
CA LEU A 74 -15.67 1.72 6.62
C LEU A 74 -15.65 0.60 7.65
N HIS A 75 -15.83 -0.63 7.19
CA HIS A 75 -15.76 -1.84 8.00
C HIS A 75 -14.71 -2.75 7.38
N MET A 76 -13.69 -3.08 8.14
CA MET A 76 -12.61 -3.94 7.67
C MET A 76 -12.35 -5.05 8.66
N ARG A 77 -12.26 -6.28 8.15
CA ARG A 77 -11.83 -7.45 8.91
C ARG A 77 -10.69 -8.13 8.16
N LYS A 78 -9.54 -8.20 8.81
CA LYS A 78 -8.31 -8.72 8.24
C LYS A 78 -8.54 -10.14 7.70
N ASP A 79 -8.09 -10.37 6.45
CA ASP A 79 -8.19 -11.61 5.69
C ASP A 79 -9.62 -12.05 5.32
N GLU A 80 -10.61 -11.19 5.58
CA GLU A 80 -12.01 -11.53 5.31
C GLU A 80 -12.70 -10.49 4.40
N VAL A 81 -12.64 -9.20 4.75
CA VAL A 81 -13.44 -8.19 4.03
C VAL A 81 -12.97 -6.76 4.28
N ILE A 82 -13.07 -5.94 3.24
CA ILE A 82 -13.02 -4.49 3.29
C ILE A 82 -14.34 -3.99 2.70
N ARG A 83 -15.15 -3.27 3.48
CA ARG A 83 -16.46 -2.75 3.08
C ARG A 83 -16.53 -1.26 3.30
N LEU A 84 -16.84 -0.52 2.23
CA LEU A 84 -17.15 0.89 2.26
C LEU A 84 -18.62 1.08 1.90
N GLN A 85 -19.36 1.81 2.72
CA GLN A 85 -20.78 2.13 2.52
C GLN A 85 -20.96 3.63 2.42
N ALA A 86 -21.83 4.07 1.52
CA ALA A 86 -22.23 5.46 1.38
C ALA A 86 -23.71 5.62 1.77
N PHE A 87 -24.02 6.73 2.46
CA PHE A 87 -25.37 6.99 2.98
C PHE A 87 -25.93 8.31 2.45
N LEU A 88 -27.24 8.41 2.35
CA LEU A 88 -27.89 9.71 2.14
C LEU A 88 -27.68 10.60 3.35
N PRO A 89 -27.23 11.85 3.15
CA PRO A 89 -27.24 12.85 4.23
C PRO A 89 -28.64 12.96 4.84
N ILE A 90 -28.71 13.19 6.17
CA ILE A 90 -29.93 13.37 6.94
C ILE A 90 -30.74 12.08 7.13
N LEU A 91 -31.01 11.32 6.07
CA LEU A 91 -31.83 10.10 6.13
C LEU A 91 -31.07 8.87 6.63
N GLY A 92 -29.74 8.85 6.51
CA GLY A 92 -28.89 7.75 6.92
C GLY A 92 -29.12 6.44 6.13
N SER A 93 -29.94 6.47 5.07
CA SER A 93 -30.19 5.29 4.24
C SER A 93 -28.98 4.99 3.37
N GLU A 94 -28.54 3.74 3.32
CA GLU A 94 -27.44 3.29 2.46
C GLU A 94 -27.85 3.43 0.99
N VAL A 95 -27.02 4.11 0.20
CA VAL A 95 -27.23 4.32 -1.23
C VAL A 95 -26.25 3.53 -2.09
N GLY A 96 -25.09 3.20 -1.55
CA GLY A 96 -24.07 2.45 -2.25
C GLY A 96 -23.17 1.66 -1.30
N ARG A 97 -22.59 0.59 -1.82
CA ARG A 97 -21.66 -0.26 -1.11
C ARG A 97 -20.61 -0.80 -2.06
N ILE A 98 -19.38 -0.77 -1.66
CA ILE A 98 -18.33 -1.60 -2.26
C ILE A 98 -17.77 -2.54 -1.19
N GLU A 99 -17.58 -3.81 -1.56
CA GLU A 99 -17.06 -4.85 -0.68
C GLU A 99 -16.00 -5.65 -1.44
N PHE A 100 -14.83 -5.73 -0.85
CA PHE A 100 -13.72 -6.56 -1.32
C PHE A 100 -13.57 -7.74 -0.36
N THR A 101 -13.52 -8.95 -0.89
CA THR A 101 -13.20 -10.19 -0.16
C THR A 101 -12.10 -10.94 -0.93
N PRO A 102 -11.43 -11.96 -0.38
CA PRO A 102 -10.39 -12.68 -1.11
C PRO A 102 -10.84 -13.26 -2.45
N ASP A 103 -12.12 -13.62 -2.57
CA ASP A 103 -12.70 -14.32 -3.71
C ASP A 103 -13.50 -13.44 -4.68
N ARG A 104 -13.92 -12.23 -4.24
CA ARG A 104 -14.77 -11.37 -5.08
C ARG A 104 -14.71 -9.90 -4.71
N VAL A 105 -15.15 -9.09 -5.67
CA VAL A 105 -15.52 -7.69 -5.49
C VAL A 105 -17.01 -7.56 -5.75
N LEU A 106 -17.72 -6.89 -4.84
CA LEU A 106 -19.15 -6.62 -4.93
C LEU A 106 -19.39 -5.12 -4.87
N LEU A 107 -20.08 -4.56 -5.86
CA LEU A 107 -20.51 -3.18 -5.86
C LEU A 107 -22.05 -3.17 -5.93
N ILE A 108 -22.71 -2.45 -5.03
CA ILE A 108 -24.17 -2.35 -4.96
C ILE A 108 -24.59 -0.90 -5.13
N ASP A 109 -25.45 -0.64 -6.11
CA ASP A 109 -26.21 0.57 -6.24
C ASP A 109 -27.64 0.33 -5.71
N ARG A 110 -27.94 0.92 -4.56
CA ARG A 110 -29.26 0.75 -3.94
C ARG A 110 -30.33 1.67 -4.52
N ILE A 111 -29.91 2.75 -5.17
CA ILE A 111 -30.84 3.71 -5.82
C ILE A 111 -31.51 3.03 -7.01
N HIS A 112 -30.73 2.42 -7.89
CA HIS A 112 -31.25 1.75 -9.08
C HIS A 112 -31.54 0.25 -8.84
N LYS A 113 -31.21 -0.29 -7.65
CA LYS A 113 -31.34 -1.72 -7.30
C LYS A 113 -30.53 -2.61 -8.25
N GLU A 114 -29.29 -2.22 -8.49
CA GLU A 114 -28.35 -2.93 -9.34
C GLU A 114 -27.11 -3.32 -8.58
N TYR A 115 -26.40 -4.35 -9.05
CA TYR A 115 -25.12 -4.73 -8.50
C TYR A 115 -24.19 -5.32 -9.54
N VAL A 116 -22.89 -5.16 -9.28
CA VAL A 116 -21.82 -5.86 -9.98
C VAL A 116 -21.16 -6.83 -9.00
N GLU A 117 -20.90 -8.03 -9.44
CA GLU A 117 -20.12 -9.01 -8.70
C GLU A 117 -19.18 -9.74 -9.66
N GLY A 118 -17.91 -9.74 -9.36
CA GLY A 118 -16.88 -10.39 -10.15
C GLY A 118 -15.63 -10.69 -9.37
N THR A 119 -14.73 -11.47 -9.95
CA THR A 119 -13.39 -11.70 -9.42
C THR A 119 -12.46 -10.54 -9.78
N TYR A 120 -11.30 -10.46 -9.12
CA TYR A 120 -10.27 -9.43 -9.42
C TYR A 120 -9.81 -9.48 -10.89
N ASP A 121 -9.74 -10.67 -11.48
CA ASP A 121 -9.38 -10.86 -12.88
C ASP A 121 -10.44 -10.41 -13.87
N GLN A 122 -11.71 -10.41 -13.48
CA GLN A 122 -12.82 -9.96 -14.31
C GLN A 122 -12.96 -8.44 -14.31
N LEU A 123 -12.43 -7.77 -13.28
CA LEU A 123 -12.44 -6.31 -13.20
C LEU A 123 -11.16 -5.77 -13.81
N SER A 124 -11.22 -5.35 -15.07
CA SER A 124 -10.06 -4.94 -15.88
C SER A 124 -9.15 -3.93 -15.17
N PHE A 125 -9.73 -3.01 -14.42
CA PHE A 125 -9.01 -2.03 -13.63
C PHE A 125 -8.13 -2.65 -12.52
N LEU A 126 -8.66 -3.59 -11.74
CA LEU A 126 -7.91 -4.25 -10.66
C LEU A 126 -6.84 -5.17 -11.24
N LYS A 127 -7.21 -5.95 -12.26
CA LYS A 127 -6.28 -6.83 -12.97
C LYS A 127 -5.10 -6.08 -13.57
N ALA A 128 -5.37 -5.00 -14.29
CA ALA A 128 -4.33 -4.21 -14.97
C ALA A 128 -3.32 -3.60 -14.00
N ASN A 129 -3.74 -3.30 -12.77
CA ASN A 129 -2.88 -2.72 -11.73
C ASN A 129 -2.34 -3.77 -10.76
N GLY A 130 -2.53 -5.07 -11.01
CA GLY A 130 -2.08 -6.14 -10.13
C GLY A 130 -2.69 -6.07 -8.72
N LEU A 131 -3.86 -5.43 -8.58
CA LEU A 131 -4.51 -5.26 -7.29
C LEU A 131 -5.30 -6.51 -6.93
N SER A 132 -4.91 -7.16 -5.86
CA SER A 132 -5.61 -8.26 -5.21
C SER A 132 -6.28 -7.78 -3.92
N PHE A 133 -7.07 -8.64 -3.29
CA PHE A 133 -7.59 -8.37 -1.95
C PHE A 133 -6.47 -8.02 -0.96
N TYR A 134 -5.40 -8.81 -0.93
CA TYR A 134 -4.31 -8.63 0.03
C TYR A 134 -3.48 -7.38 -0.22
N SER A 135 -3.31 -6.97 -1.49
CA SER A 135 -2.67 -5.69 -1.78
C SER A 135 -3.54 -4.51 -1.34
N LEU A 136 -4.85 -4.55 -1.60
CA LEU A 136 -5.80 -3.54 -1.09
C LEU A 136 -5.83 -3.53 0.43
N GLN A 137 -5.89 -4.71 1.07
CA GLN A 137 -5.85 -4.83 2.52
C GLN A 137 -4.59 -4.15 3.10
N SER A 138 -3.42 -4.45 2.54
CA SER A 138 -2.17 -3.86 3.03
C SER A 138 -2.18 -2.32 2.91
N MET A 139 -2.71 -1.78 1.81
CA MET A 139 -2.83 -0.33 1.63
C MET A 139 -3.84 0.28 2.61
N PHE A 140 -5.03 -0.31 2.81
CA PHE A 140 -6.01 0.17 3.78
C PHE A 140 -5.51 0.11 5.23
N TRP A 141 -4.70 -0.90 5.58
CA TRP A 141 -4.07 -1.05 6.90
C TRP A 141 -2.77 -0.25 7.05
N ASN A 142 -2.31 0.46 6.00
CA ASN A 142 -1.04 1.19 6.00
C ASN A 142 0.15 0.27 6.31
N GLN A 143 0.31 -0.80 5.53
CA GLN A 143 1.32 -1.83 5.73
C GLN A 143 2.11 -2.10 4.46
N LEU A 144 3.30 -2.68 4.61
CA LEU A 144 4.06 -3.20 3.48
C LEU A 144 3.32 -4.37 2.83
N LEU A 145 3.48 -4.51 1.52
CA LEU A 145 3.00 -5.66 0.77
C LEU A 145 4.11 -6.20 -0.13
N LEU A 146 4.05 -7.48 -0.45
CA LEU A 146 4.81 -8.09 -1.53
C LEU A 146 3.84 -8.68 -2.56
N PRO A 147 4.03 -8.39 -3.83
CA PRO A 147 3.18 -8.92 -4.88
C PRO A 147 3.12 -10.45 -4.86
N GLY A 148 1.91 -10.99 -4.98
CA GLY A 148 1.68 -12.44 -4.95
C GLY A 148 1.72 -13.10 -3.56
N LYS A 149 1.96 -12.32 -2.49
CA LYS A 149 1.88 -12.80 -1.11
C LYS A 149 0.65 -12.24 -0.39
N GLU A 150 0.06 -13.05 0.46
CA GLU A 150 -1.03 -12.62 1.33
C GLU A 150 -0.53 -11.74 2.47
N HIS A 151 0.62 -12.09 3.03
CA HIS A 151 1.26 -11.39 4.13
C HIS A 151 2.77 -11.29 3.93
N VAL A 152 3.34 -10.20 4.42
CA VAL A 152 4.79 -10.03 4.57
C VAL A 152 5.23 -10.59 5.90
N THR A 153 6.34 -11.32 5.91
CA THR A 153 6.98 -11.88 7.10
C THR A 153 8.40 -11.34 7.26
N ASP A 154 9.02 -11.58 8.41
CA ASP A 154 10.40 -11.12 8.67
C ASP A 154 11.42 -11.62 7.62
N ILE A 155 11.21 -12.81 7.05
CA ILE A 155 12.10 -13.36 6.00
C ILE A 155 12.01 -12.55 4.70
N ASP A 156 10.87 -11.93 4.45
CA ASP A 156 10.59 -11.20 3.23
C ASP A 156 11.22 -9.81 3.18
N LEU A 157 11.69 -9.31 4.34
CA LEU A 157 12.16 -7.93 4.48
C LEU A 157 13.43 -7.63 3.66
N HIS A 158 14.21 -8.65 3.32
CA HIS A 158 15.36 -8.53 2.43
C HIS A 158 15.00 -8.24 0.97
N GLY A 159 13.72 -8.43 0.57
CA GLY A 159 13.24 -8.16 -0.79
C GLY A 159 13.05 -6.68 -1.11
N TYR A 160 13.02 -5.81 -0.09
CA TYR A 160 12.78 -4.38 -0.30
C TYR A 160 14.07 -3.63 -0.60
N HIS A 161 14.07 -2.85 -1.68
CA HIS A 161 15.12 -1.90 -1.98
C HIS A 161 14.87 -0.57 -1.25
N VAL A 162 15.83 -0.09 -0.49
CA VAL A 162 15.73 1.13 0.30
C VAL A 162 16.72 2.17 -0.16
N ASP A 163 16.27 3.37 -0.45
CA ASP A 163 17.12 4.51 -0.76
C ASP A 163 17.40 5.32 0.51
N LEU A 164 18.50 4.99 1.20
CA LEU A 164 18.95 5.69 2.41
C LEU A 164 19.70 7.01 2.12
N ALA A 165 20.09 7.28 0.88
CA ALA A 165 20.82 8.49 0.53
C ALA A 165 19.94 9.77 0.68
N ALA A 166 18.63 9.61 0.73
CA ALA A 166 17.68 10.67 1.01
C ALA A 166 17.55 11.03 2.51
N THR A 167 18.36 10.45 3.39
CA THR A 167 18.29 10.67 4.84
C THR A 167 18.66 12.10 5.24
N GLY A 168 17.66 12.92 5.41
CA GLY A 168 17.76 14.27 5.93
C GLY A 168 16.41 14.74 6.44
N LYS A 169 15.63 15.39 5.62
CA LYS A 169 14.25 15.84 5.92
C LYS A 169 13.24 15.27 4.94
N LYS A 170 13.63 14.29 4.11
CA LYS A 170 12.78 13.67 3.10
C LYS A 170 12.36 12.28 3.58
N PRO A 171 11.18 11.78 3.16
CA PRO A 171 10.80 10.40 3.43
C PRO A 171 11.84 9.45 2.83
N VAL A 172 12.03 8.30 3.47
CA VAL A 172 12.83 7.19 2.94
C VAL A 172 11.91 6.31 2.11
N SER A 173 12.27 6.09 0.84
CA SER A 173 11.45 5.27 -0.05
C SER A 173 11.92 3.82 -0.01
N LEU A 174 10.95 2.91 0.21
CA LEU A 174 11.10 1.48 -0.01
C LEU A 174 10.50 1.15 -1.38
N LYS A 175 11.15 0.29 -2.15
CA LYS A 175 10.73 -0.03 -3.51
C LYS A 175 10.69 -1.54 -3.72
N GLU A 176 9.69 -1.96 -4.51
CA GLU A 176 9.54 -3.32 -5.01
C GLU A 176 9.02 -3.29 -6.43
N GLN A 177 9.45 -4.25 -7.26
CA GLN A 177 9.08 -4.33 -8.68
C GLN A 177 8.65 -5.75 -9.03
N GLN A 178 7.47 -5.89 -9.61
CA GLN A 178 7.00 -7.16 -10.16
C GLN A 178 6.53 -6.98 -11.62
N GLY A 179 7.35 -7.40 -12.56
CA GLY A 179 7.05 -7.20 -13.98
C GLY A 179 6.89 -5.71 -14.30
N GLU A 180 5.75 -5.33 -14.86
CA GLU A 180 5.43 -3.95 -15.24
C GLU A 180 4.85 -3.12 -14.06
N ILE A 181 4.68 -3.73 -12.88
CA ILE A 181 4.08 -3.07 -11.71
C ILE A 181 5.19 -2.68 -10.74
N SER A 182 5.22 -1.40 -10.38
CA SER A 182 6.12 -0.85 -9.38
C SER A 182 5.36 -0.45 -8.12
N TYR A 183 5.96 -0.73 -6.96
CA TYR A 183 5.47 -0.30 -5.65
C TYR A 183 6.53 0.56 -4.97
N VAL A 184 6.10 1.68 -4.41
CA VAL A 184 6.96 2.57 -3.62
C VAL A 184 6.22 2.98 -2.36
N TRP A 185 6.86 2.82 -1.21
CA TRP A 185 6.36 3.32 0.08
C TRP A 185 7.28 4.42 0.57
N ASP A 186 6.73 5.58 0.80
CA ASP A 186 7.43 6.69 1.42
C ASP A 186 7.18 6.66 2.92
N ALA A 187 8.24 6.46 3.68
CA ALA A 187 8.16 6.30 5.13
C ALA A 187 8.96 7.39 5.87
N GLU A 188 8.44 7.81 7.01
CA GLU A 188 9.09 8.77 7.91
C GLU A 188 10.39 8.18 8.49
N PRO A 189 11.53 8.84 8.31
CA PRO A 189 12.83 8.30 8.75
C PRO A 189 12.92 8.02 10.25
N SER A 190 12.27 8.83 11.06
CA SER A 190 12.37 8.78 12.52
C SER A 190 11.67 7.56 13.12
N ASN A 191 10.49 7.21 12.63
CA ASN A 191 9.62 6.18 13.22
C ASN A 191 9.18 5.07 12.24
N GLY A 192 9.49 5.19 10.94
CA GLY A 192 9.14 4.20 9.91
C GLY A 192 7.65 4.17 9.55
N ARG A 193 6.89 5.21 9.88
CA ARG A 193 5.48 5.31 9.50
C ARG A 193 5.37 5.55 7.99
N ILE A 194 4.53 4.79 7.30
CA ILE A 194 4.27 5.01 5.87
C ILE A 194 3.35 6.23 5.72
N ASP A 195 3.83 7.25 5.02
CA ASP A 195 3.06 8.47 4.73
C ASP A 195 2.43 8.45 3.33
N ALA A 196 2.98 7.63 2.41
CA ALA A 196 2.38 7.39 1.10
C ALA A 196 2.76 6.01 0.54
N THR A 197 1.86 5.46 -0.28
CA THR A 197 2.11 4.26 -1.10
C THR A 197 1.78 4.60 -2.55
N HIS A 198 2.68 4.28 -3.47
CA HIS A 198 2.53 4.51 -4.89
C HIS A 198 2.57 3.18 -5.62
N VAL A 199 1.56 2.92 -6.45
CA VAL A 199 1.52 1.76 -7.34
C VAL A 199 1.50 2.28 -8.77
N GLY A 200 2.49 1.90 -9.56
CA GLY A 200 2.61 2.28 -10.96
C GLY A 200 2.54 1.07 -11.87
N TYR A 201 1.86 1.21 -12.99
CA TYR A 201 1.86 0.25 -14.09
C TYR A 201 2.08 0.99 -15.41
N ALA A 202 2.92 0.45 -16.28
CA ALA A 202 3.14 1.03 -17.61
C ALA A 202 3.38 -0.06 -18.65
N ASN A 203 2.75 0.10 -19.81
CA ASN A 203 3.04 -0.67 -21.01
C ASN A 203 2.98 0.26 -22.24
N ASP A 204 3.11 -0.31 -23.45
CA ASP A 204 3.13 0.47 -24.71
C ASP A 204 1.82 1.20 -25.03
N ARG A 205 0.71 0.86 -24.40
CA ARG A 205 -0.64 1.39 -24.69
C ARG A 205 -1.10 2.42 -23.70
N TYR A 206 -0.81 2.23 -22.41
CA TYR A 206 -1.22 3.12 -21.34
C TYR A 206 -0.33 2.97 -20.12
N SER A 207 -0.36 3.98 -19.27
CA SER A 207 0.16 3.91 -17.92
C SER A 207 -0.94 4.20 -16.90
N SER A 208 -0.84 3.62 -15.75
CA SER A 208 -1.71 3.93 -14.62
C SER A 208 -0.90 4.12 -13.35
N ARG A 209 -1.40 4.98 -12.48
CA ARG A 209 -0.78 5.29 -11.20
C ARG A 209 -1.85 5.42 -10.13
N LEU A 210 -1.65 4.76 -9.01
CA LEU A 210 -2.38 4.95 -7.77
C LEU A 210 -1.44 5.57 -6.75
N ASP A 211 -1.73 6.80 -6.34
CA ASP A 211 -1.07 7.45 -5.21
C ASP A 211 -2.02 7.39 -4.01
N TRP A 212 -1.59 6.75 -2.94
CA TRP A 212 -2.36 6.59 -1.71
C TRP A 212 -1.62 7.27 -0.58
N THR A 213 -2.14 8.41 -0.12
CA THR A 213 -1.55 9.18 0.96
C THR A 213 -2.30 8.99 2.27
N TYR A 214 -1.57 9.08 3.38
CA TYR A 214 -2.06 8.81 4.71
C TYR A 214 -1.82 10.00 5.64
N GLY A 215 -2.79 10.28 6.51
CA GLY A 215 -2.71 11.38 7.46
C GLY A 215 -3.54 11.15 8.71
N ASN A 216 -3.52 12.14 9.60
CA ASN A 216 -4.32 12.17 10.82
C ASN A 216 -4.23 10.86 11.61
N PHE A 217 -2.99 10.42 11.90
CA PHE A 217 -2.77 9.14 12.58
C PHE A 217 -3.29 9.15 14.01
N THR A 218 -4.08 8.12 14.35
CA THR A 218 -4.51 7.80 15.71
C THR A 218 -3.89 6.49 16.18
N THR A 219 -3.99 6.20 17.46
CA THR A 219 -3.51 4.92 18.01
C THR A 219 -4.66 3.91 18.06
N VAL A 220 -4.48 2.76 17.42
CA VAL A 220 -5.37 1.60 17.52
C VAL A 220 -4.61 0.46 18.18
N GLY A 221 -5.03 0.06 19.38
CA GLY A 221 -4.20 -0.78 20.24
C GLY A 221 -2.94 -0.03 20.67
N ILE A 222 -1.80 -0.43 20.13
CA ILE A 222 -0.48 0.21 20.38
C ILE A 222 0.19 0.71 19.09
N LYS A 223 -0.52 0.66 17.96
CA LYS A 223 0.06 0.98 16.65
C LYS A 223 -0.62 2.19 16.02
N PRO A 224 0.10 2.98 15.20
CA PRO A 224 -0.49 4.08 14.46
C PRO A 224 -1.42 3.55 13.35
N PHE A 225 -2.57 4.21 13.18
CA PHE A 225 -3.51 3.95 12.08
C PHE A 225 -3.95 5.28 11.47
N PRO A 226 -3.89 5.45 10.13
CA PRO A 226 -4.30 6.68 9.47
C PRO A 226 -5.82 6.79 9.45
N THR A 227 -6.36 7.89 9.99
CA THR A 227 -7.78 8.20 9.89
C THR A 227 -8.11 9.01 8.64
N PHE A 228 -7.11 9.64 8.04
CA PHE A 228 -7.23 10.28 6.73
C PHE A 228 -6.49 9.46 5.68
N GLN A 229 -7.21 9.11 4.60
CA GLN A 229 -6.66 8.38 3.47
C GLN A 229 -7.15 9.05 2.18
N GLU A 230 -6.23 9.40 1.29
CA GLU A 230 -6.56 9.92 -0.03
C GLU A 230 -5.97 9.02 -1.11
N LEU A 231 -6.81 8.59 -2.03
CA LEU A 231 -6.47 7.77 -3.19
C LEU A 231 -6.59 8.64 -4.43
N LEU A 232 -5.51 8.86 -5.15
CA LEU A 232 -5.52 9.50 -6.46
C LEU A 232 -5.17 8.47 -7.51
N PHE A 233 -6.14 8.11 -8.31
CA PHE A 233 -5.95 7.21 -9.43
C PHE A 233 -5.87 7.99 -10.73
N THR A 234 -4.83 7.73 -11.53
CA THR A 234 -4.59 8.37 -12.83
C THR A 234 -4.37 7.29 -13.87
N ILE A 235 -5.07 7.40 -15.00
CA ILE A 235 -4.79 6.62 -16.22
C ILE A 235 -4.37 7.60 -17.30
N THR A 236 -3.28 7.29 -18.01
CA THR A 236 -2.81 8.07 -19.16
C THR A 236 -2.64 7.15 -20.35
N THR A 237 -3.35 7.44 -21.44
CA THR A 237 -3.25 6.71 -22.70
C THR A 237 -2.01 7.15 -23.51
N ALA A 238 -1.59 6.36 -24.50
CA ALA A 238 -0.40 6.63 -25.30
C ALA A 238 -0.46 7.98 -26.06
N ASP A 239 -1.67 8.49 -26.35
CA ASP A 239 -1.90 9.81 -26.95
C ASP A 239 -1.87 10.95 -25.93
N GLY A 240 -1.57 10.67 -24.67
CA GLY A 240 -1.43 11.67 -23.59
C GLY A 240 -2.76 12.10 -22.96
N GLN A 241 -3.89 11.49 -23.33
CA GLN A 241 -5.15 11.76 -22.63
C GLN A 241 -5.15 11.08 -21.26
N GLY A 242 -5.48 11.85 -20.23
CA GLY A 242 -5.52 11.38 -18.85
C GLY A 242 -6.90 11.48 -18.24
N LYS A 243 -7.24 10.51 -17.37
CA LYS A 243 -8.40 10.57 -16.47
C LYS A 243 -7.93 10.40 -15.04
N THR A 244 -8.51 11.16 -14.14
CA THR A 244 -8.22 11.08 -12.72
C THR A 244 -9.47 10.82 -11.91
N LEU A 245 -9.33 9.98 -10.90
CA LEU A 245 -10.33 9.76 -9.86
C LEU A 245 -9.66 9.98 -8.50
N ARG A 246 -10.19 10.89 -7.71
CA ARG A 246 -9.74 11.11 -6.33
C ARG A 246 -10.83 10.61 -5.38
N LEU A 247 -10.42 9.81 -4.43
CA LEU A 247 -11.25 9.33 -3.34
C LEU A 247 -10.60 9.72 -2.03
N THR A 248 -11.33 10.44 -1.17
CA THR A 248 -10.87 10.80 0.17
C THR A 248 -11.74 10.15 1.22
N LEU A 249 -11.11 9.51 2.18
CA LEU A 249 -11.72 8.90 3.36
C LEU A 249 -11.24 9.66 4.60
N ASP A 250 -12.10 10.42 5.24
CA ASP A 250 -11.82 11.07 6.52
C ASP A 250 -12.64 10.38 7.60
N MET A 251 -11.95 9.57 8.41
CA MET A 251 -12.56 8.68 9.39
C MET A 251 -12.67 9.32 10.77
N SER A 252 -13.81 9.15 11.39
CA SER A 252 -14.03 9.44 12.81
C SER A 252 -14.44 8.18 13.56
N GLU A 253 -14.34 8.23 14.89
CA GLU A 253 -14.82 7.15 15.78
C GLU A 253 -14.26 5.76 15.44
N VAL A 254 -12.96 5.70 15.10
CA VAL A 254 -12.31 4.42 14.76
C VAL A 254 -12.34 3.48 15.96
N THR A 255 -12.89 2.29 15.75
CA THR A 255 -13.01 1.21 16.74
C THR A 255 -12.54 -0.13 16.16
N THR A 256 -12.42 -1.13 17.05
CA THR A 256 -12.06 -2.50 16.67
C THR A 256 -13.24 -3.47 16.87
N SER A 257 -14.48 -2.99 16.79
CA SER A 257 -15.67 -3.80 16.98
C SER A 257 -15.76 -4.94 15.96
N ASP A 258 -16.10 -6.12 16.41
CA ASP A 258 -16.36 -7.32 15.61
C ASP A 258 -17.87 -7.62 15.42
N LYS A 259 -18.75 -6.80 16.00
CA LYS A 259 -20.21 -6.98 16.04
C LYS A 259 -20.85 -6.51 14.73
N TRP A 260 -20.46 -7.09 13.60
CA TRP A 260 -21.04 -6.82 12.29
C TRP A 260 -20.86 -8.01 11.34
N GLU A 261 -21.78 -8.13 10.37
CA GLU A 261 -21.76 -9.22 9.39
C GLU A 261 -20.63 -9.02 8.37
N ALA A 262 -19.72 -9.99 8.28
CA ALA A 262 -18.54 -9.88 7.42
C ALA A 262 -18.88 -9.95 5.93
N ARG A 263 -19.93 -10.65 5.52
CA ARG A 263 -20.23 -10.89 4.11
C ARG A 263 -21.63 -10.39 3.75
N THR A 264 -21.70 -9.58 2.69
CA THR A 264 -22.97 -9.10 2.16
C THR A 264 -23.67 -10.18 1.35
N GLN A 265 -24.97 -10.39 1.61
CA GLN A 265 -25.86 -11.15 0.77
C GLN A 265 -26.70 -10.16 -0.07
N VAL A 266 -26.64 -10.32 -1.40
CA VAL A 266 -27.42 -9.48 -2.30
C VAL A 266 -28.86 -10.01 -2.35
N SER A 267 -29.83 -9.12 -2.10
CA SER A 267 -31.24 -9.49 -2.18
C SER A 267 -31.64 -9.80 -3.64
N GLY A 268 -32.50 -10.80 -3.84
CA GLY A 268 -33.06 -11.15 -5.14
C GLY A 268 -33.85 -10.02 -5.82
N LYS A 269 -34.06 -8.89 -5.15
CA LYS A 269 -34.66 -7.67 -5.72
C LYS A 269 -33.70 -6.83 -6.56
N PHE A 270 -32.40 -7.15 -6.50
CA PHE A 270 -31.34 -6.44 -7.23
C PHE A 270 -31.04 -7.17 -8.54
N LYS A 271 -30.82 -6.41 -9.60
CA LYS A 271 -30.39 -6.91 -10.91
C LYS A 271 -28.88 -6.91 -11.01
N LYS A 272 -28.29 -8.02 -11.42
CA LYS A 272 -26.87 -8.07 -11.79
C LYS A 272 -26.68 -7.35 -13.13
N VAL A 273 -25.66 -6.48 -13.20
CA VAL A 273 -25.28 -5.72 -14.41
C VAL A 273 -23.79 -5.85 -14.64
N GLU A 274 -23.35 -5.49 -15.85
CA GLU A 274 -21.92 -5.47 -16.17
C GLU A 274 -21.20 -4.27 -15.52
N PRO A 275 -19.91 -4.39 -15.18
CA PRO A 275 -19.15 -3.33 -14.51
C PRO A 275 -19.19 -2.00 -15.26
N GLU A 276 -19.05 -2.04 -16.58
CA GLU A 276 -19.03 -0.85 -17.43
C GLU A 276 -20.38 -0.10 -17.42
N GLU A 277 -21.48 -0.83 -17.34
CA GLU A 277 -22.83 -0.24 -17.26
C GLU A 277 -23.02 0.53 -15.96
N LEU A 278 -22.62 -0.06 -14.84
CA LEU A 278 -22.74 0.57 -13.53
C LEU A 278 -21.81 1.79 -13.40
N LEU A 279 -20.56 1.66 -13.83
CA LEU A 279 -19.59 2.77 -13.80
C LEU A 279 -20.06 3.95 -14.65
N LYS A 280 -20.65 3.69 -15.82
CA LYS A 280 -21.24 4.73 -16.66
C LYS A 280 -22.38 5.46 -15.97
N LYS A 281 -23.26 4.74 -15.26
CA LYS A 281 -24.36 5.34 -14.50
C LYS A 281 -23.85 6.22 -13.37
N ILE A 282 -22.87 5.73 -12.59
CA ILE A 282 -22.26 6.50 -11.51
C ILE A 282 -21.63 7.79 -12.04
N SER A 283 -20.95 7.74 -13.19
CA SER A 283 -20.36 8.93 -13.80
C SER A 283 -21.40 9.93 -14.35
N GLN A 284 -22.64 9.49 -14.58
CA GLN A 284 -23.75 10.30 -15.06
C GLN A 284 -24.67 10.82 -13.94
N MET A 285 -24.48 10.34 -12.70
CA MET A 285 -25.22 10.87 -11.53
C MET A 285 -24.79 12.32 -11.31
N GLN A 286 -25.67 13.24 -11.70
CA GLN A 286 -25.50 14.69 -11.60
C GLN A 286 -26.18 15.22 -10.36
#